data_0226cfa0043f2d8c1e19163be85c27e3
#
_entry.id   0226cfa0043f2d8c1e19163be85c27e3
#
_cell.length_a   1.000
_cell.length_b   1.000
_cell.length_c   1.000
_cell.angle_alpha   90.00
_cell.angle_beta   90.00
_cell.angle_gamma   90.00
#
_symmetry.space_group_name_H-M   'P 1'
#
loop_
_entity.id
_entity.type
_entity.pdbx_description
1 polymer ?
#
loop_
_entity_poly.entity_id
_entity_poly.type
_entity_poly.pdbx_seq_one_letter_code
_entity_poly.pdbx_strand_id
1 'polypeptide(L)'
;MKKDLFKLTAVFLAAVAVFSLLHFRSSGLMDFDSYFHAKMGQVVMEKGPIRDFPWMYFTFQRDNYANPYLLFHAYLGLWMKVMPAHPFTAVKLAMIVLLGLIAVTYLKVVEAIHPKWVWLSAALLPAMLVGSVYQRLIFVRPHVLSILIILVGLWAILKGKWWVLGAVSFLYSYSYSAPVLLPVVALIASAAFSLREKKLAWRPFAFSLGGMAAGLVVNPYFPRDLHYLYAVLFKMATRQLSMTPSELRPLVSSEVLSINAVSFLALFLGLLAALSSAKKLSAKGLFLVATTGLFFVLLMFSFRYIEYWPFVASLGASALLRESFADDPRAGRVMTKAVAAALGGVFLLVGAVGVRGGYRQARELVPYQAVKEIADVLDREAQPGDIVYSNEWAVPVGLFYATDKVHYVLMSDPEMMRMAHPGLYALWSDINTGKVVDQALPLIQSIAARTGDPEIVKLQSDIEAGLLVDRLPQILKSAFKAKWIIHTLYRQEGQVYDLRPIMSMYPGDFELVMYNGPFTLYRLR
;
A
#
# COMPACT_ATOMS: atom_id res chain seq x y z
N MET A 1 33.95 -8.34 13.42
CA MET A 1 32.78 -8.03 14.27
C MET A 1 32.62 -6.53 14.54
N LYS A 2 33.57 -5.83 15.23
CA LYS A 2 33.44 -4.38 15.52
C LYS A 2 33.29 -3.50 14.26
N LYS A 3 34.08 -3.73 13.20
CA LYS A 3 34.00 -2.97 11.93
C LYS A 3 32.66 -3.17 11.21
N ASP A 4 32.10 -4.38 11.25
CA ASP A 4 30.79 -4.65 10.62
C ASP A 4 29.64 -3.99 11.39
N LEU A 5 29.70 -4.02 12.73
CA LEU A 5 28.72 -3.34 13.56
C LEU A 5 28.74 -1.82 13.30
N PHE A 6 29.92 -1.21 13.28
CA PHE A 6 30.06 0.22 12.96
C PHE A 6 29.47 0.59 11.59
N LYS A 7 29.76 -0.21 10.55
CA LYS A 7 29.23 -0.02 9.20
C LYS A 7 27.69 -0.09 9.17
N LEU A 8 27.10 -1.10 9.82
CA LEU A 8 25.65 -1.27 9.86
C LEU A 8 24.97 -0.13 10.65
N THR A 9 25.58 0.26 11.78
CA THR A 9 25.11 1.42 12.57
C THR A 9 25.15 2.72 11.76
N ALA A 10 26.23 2.96 11.03
CA ALA A 10 26.36 4.15 10.17
C ALA A 10 25.28 4.20 9.08
N VAL A 11 25.01 3.08 8.40
CA VAL A 11 23.94 2.98 7.39
C VAL A 11 22.56 3.18 8.02
N PHE A 12 22.32 2.57 9.17
CA PHE A 12 21.07 2.76 9.91
C PHE A 12 20.85 4.23 10.28
N LEU A 13 21.85 4.88 10.89
CA LEU A 13 21.74 6.27 11.28
C LEU A 13 21.60 7.23 10.09
N ALA A 14 22.28 6.96 8.97
CA ALA A 14 22.11 7.73 7.75
C ALA A 14 20.70 7.63 7.20
N ALA A 15 20.12 6.43 7.17
CA ALA A 15 18.72 6.24 6.76
C ALA A 15 17.75 6.92 7.74
N VAL A 16 17.96 6.76 9.04
CA VAL A 16 17.18 7.44 10.08
C VAL A 16 17.21 8.96 9.88
N ALA A 17 18.37 9.56 9.62
CA ALA A 17 18.49 11.00 9.38
C ALA A 17 17.69 11.47 8.16
N VAL A 18 17.83 10.75 7.01
CA VAL A 18 17.11 11.07 5.78
C VAL A 18 15.59 10.96 5.98
N PHE A 19 15.13 9.84 6.54
CA PHE A 19 13.69 9.62 6.70
C PHE A 19 13.08 10.45 7.84
N SER A 20 13.84 10.85 8.85
CA SER A 20 13.42 11.86 9.82
C SER A 20 13.15 13.20 9.15
N LEU A 21 14.07 13.66 8.30
CA LEU A 21 13.89 14.89 7.53
C LEU A 21 12.61 14.87 6.70
N LEU A 22 12.27 13.73 6.11
CA LEU A 22 11.09 13.57 5.27
C LEU A 22 9.80 13.46 6.11
N HIS A 23 9.76 12.61 7.13
CA HIS A 23 8.58 12.39 7.96
C HIS A 23 8.18 13.61 8.79
N PHE A 24 9.15 14.35 9.31
CA PHE A 24 8.87 15.54 10.14
C PHE A 24 8.71 16.84 9.33
N ARG A 25 8.65 16.74 7.99
CA ARG A 25 8.28 17.86 7.11
C ARG A 25 6.82 18.29 7.29
N SER A 26 5.95 17.36 7.69
CA SER A 26 4.52 17.56 7.98
C SER A 26 4.24 17.35 9.47
N SER A 27 3.28 18.05 10.04
CA SER A 27 2.81 17.84 11.43
C SER A 27 1.95 16.58 11.56
N GLY A 28 1.04 16.37 10.61
CA GLY A 28 0.15 15.21 10.53
C GLY A 28 0.76 14.00 9.80
N LEU A 29 -0.05 12.99 9.53
CA LEU A 29 0.26 11.90 8.63
C LEU A 29 -0.04 12.33 7.18
N MET A 30 0.58 11.70 6.19
CA MET A 30 0.58 12.26 4.84
C MET A 30 -0.65 11.95 4.03
N ASP A 31 -1.23 10.76 4.19
CA ASP A 31 -2.36 10.28 3.41
C ASP A 31 -3.44 9.65 4.30
N PHE A 32 -4.64 9.47 3.76
CA PHE A 32 -5.77 8.92 4.51
C PHE A 32 -5.50 7.50 5.04
N ASP A 33 -4.88 6.62 4.24
CA ASP A 33 -4.59 5.26 4.69
C ASP A 33 -3.60 5.22 5.87
N SER A 34 -2.71 6.20 5.96
CA SER A 34 -1.82 6.34 7.12
C SER A 34 -2.61 6.53 8.42
N TYR A 35 -3.71 7.30 8.39
CA TYR A 35 -4.61 7.44 9.53
C TYR A 35 -5.36 6.16 9.84
N PHE A 36 -5.82 5.42 8.81
CA PHE A 36 -6.42 4.09 8.99
C PHE A 36 -5.50 3.13 9.72
N HIS A 37 -4.26 2.99 9.22
CA HIS A 37 -3.30 2.08 9.83
C HIS A 37 -2.91 2.48 11.26
N ALA A 38 -2.81 3.78 11.55
CA ALA A 38 -2.59 4.28 12.91
C ALA A 38 -3.80 3.95 13.81
N LYS A 39 -5.05 4.20 13.38
CA LYS A 39 -6.26 3.84 14.15
C LYS A 39 -6.34 2.34 14.40
N MET A 40 -6.07 1.54 13.38
CA MET A 40 -6.06 0.08 13.54
C MET A 40 -4.97 -0.40 14.50
N GLY A 41 -3.84 0.31 14.58
CA GLY A 41 -2.84 0.07 15.62
C GLY A 41 -3.41 0.28 17.02
N GLN A 42 -4.16 1.36 17.26
CA GLN A 42 -4.85 1.60 18.54
C GLN A 42 -5.87 0.49 18.83
N VAL A 43 -6.75 0.19 17.85
CA VAL A 43 -7.79 -0.84 17.99
C VAL A 43 -7.19 -2.21 18.34
N VAL A 44 -6.10 -2.62 17.68
CA VAL A 44 -5.43 -3.89 17.95
C VAL A 44 -4.84 -3.92 19.36
N MET A 45 -4.29 -2.81 19.85
CA MET A 45 -3.72 -2.74 21.19
C MET A 45 -4.77 -2.68 22.30
N GLU A 46 -5.94 -2.11 22.03
CA GLU A 46 -7.03 -1.96 23.00
C GLU A 46 -7.97 -3.16 23.04
N LYS A 47 -8.35 -3.67 21.84
CA LYS A 47 -9.40 -4.70 21.67
C LYS A 47 -8.86 -6.05 21.19
N GLY A 48 -7.56 -6.12 20.85
CA GLY A 48 -6.98 -7.31 20.22
C GLY A 48 -7.47 -7.51 18.77
N PRO A 49 -7.37 -8.73 18.24
CA PRO A 49 -7.89 -9.08 16.91
C PRO A 49 -9.41 -9.06 16.89
N ILE A 50 -10.01 -7.99 16.38
CA ILE A 50 -11.46 -7.86 16.21
C ILE A 50 -11.93 -8.68 15.00
N ARG A 51 -13.11 -9.29 15.08
CA ARG A 51 -13.69 -10.14 14.02
C ARG A 51 -14.82 -9.49 13.24
N ASP A 52 -15.31 -8.35 13.73
CA ASP A 52 -16.36 -7.54 13.10
C ASP A 52 -15.84 -6.12 12.96
N PHE A 53 -16.20 -5.47 11.86
CA PHE A 53 -15.75 -4.11 11.56
C PHE A 53 -16.96 -3.23 11.22
N PRO A 54 -17.77 -2.83 12.22
CA PRO A 54 -19.06 -2.17 12.01
C PRO A 54 -18.93 -0.83 11.30
N TRP A 55 -17.78 -0.20 11.37
CA TRP A 55 -17.52 1.10 10.72
C TRP A 55 -17.60 1.07 9.20
N MET A 56 -17.39 -0.10 8.55
CA MET A 56 -17.60 -0.31 7.11
C MET A 56 -18.95 -0.98 6.84
N TYR A 57 -20.03 -0.22 6.99
CA TYR A 57 -21.38 -0.76 7.15
C TYR A 57 -21.87 -1.62 5.96
N PHE A 58 -21.59 -1.22 4.72
CA PHE A 58 -22.04 -1.93 3.50
C PHE A 58 -20.93 -2.76 2.84
N THR A 59 -20.00 -3.29 3.60
CA THR A 59 -18.93 -4.15 3.07
C THR A 59 -19.00 -5.56 3.64
N PHE A 60 -18.41 -6.52 2.95
CA PHE A 60 -18.32 -7.89 3.48
C PHE A 60 -17.50 -7.98 4.78
N GLN A 61 -16.72 -6.95 5.10
CA GLN A 61 -15.91 -6.92 6.32
C GLN A 61 -16.69 -6.55 7.56
N ARG A 62 -17.89 -6.00 7.43
CA ARG A 62 -18.72 -5.61 8.58
C ARG A 62 -18.83 -6.73 9.60
N ASP A 63 -19.28 -7.90 9.17
CA ASP A 63 -19.55 -9.06 10.04
C ASP A 63 -18.53 -10.19 9.84
N ASN A 64 -17.52 -9.97 8.98
CA ASN A 64 -16.56 -11.01 8.57
C ASN A 64 -15.16 -10.42 8.35
N TYR A 65 -14.72 -9.62 9.30
CA TYR A 65 -13.44 -8.93 9.22
C TYR A 65 -12.25 -9.89 9.35
N ALA A 66 -11.26 -9.69 8.50
CA ALA A 66 -9.92 -10.25 8.63
C ALA A 66 -8.89 -9.13 8.43
N ASN A 67 -7.98 -8.99 9.37
CA ASN A 67 -6.92 -7.99 9.31
C ASN A 67 -5.64 -8.58 8.68
N PRO A 68 -5.36 -8.35 7.40
CA PRO A 68 -4.17 -8.89 6.74
C PRO A 68 -2.87 -8.19 7.18
N TYR A 69 -2.98 -7.12 7.94
CA TYR A 69 -1.87 -6.26 8.40
C TYR A 69 -1.69 -6.32 9.91
N LEU A 70 -2.13 -7.40 10.56
CA LEU A 70 -2.18 -7.52 12.02
C LEU A 70 -0.82 -7.21 12.68
N LEU A 71 0.27 -7.76 12.14
CA LEU A 71 1.62 -7.53 12.67
C LEU A 71 2.05 -6.07 12.51
N PHE A 72 1.73 -5.45 11.37
CA PHE A 72 2.02 -4.04 11.13
C PHE A 72 1.23 -3.13 12.07
N HIS A 73 -0.07 -3.41 12.25
CA HIS A 73 -0.91 -2.66 13.18
C HIS A 73 -0.45 -2.82 14.63
N ALA A 74 -0.11 -4.05 15.06
CA ALA A 74 0.45 -4.29 16.39
C ALA A 74 1.78 -3.53 16.60
N TYR A 75 2.64 -3.49 15.57
CA TYR A 75 3.89 -2.73 15.61
C TYR A 75 3.64 -1.23 15.80
N LEU A 76 2.73 -0.61 15.02
CA LEU A 76 2.37 0.79 15.18
C LEU A 76 1.73 1.07 16.54
N GLY A 77 0.81 0.18 16.97
CA GLY A 77 0.12 0.30 18.24
C GLY A 77 1.07 0.25 19.45
N LEU A 78 2.10 -0.59 19.39
CA LEU A 78 3.14 -0.65 20.42
C LEU A 78 3.87 0.70 20.57
N TRP A 79 4.26 1.34 19.47
CA TRP A 79 4.89 2.65 19.50
C TRP A 79 3.97 3.73 20.07
N MET A 80 2.69 3.73 19.67
CA MET A 80 1.71 4.67 20.22
C MET A 80 1.45 4.43 21.72
N LYS A 81 1.50 3.18 22.19
CA LYS A 81 1.40 2.85 23.62
C LYS A 81 2.60 3.39 24.42
N VAL A 82 3.79 3.41 23.83
CA VAL A 82 5.00 3.98 24.46
C VAL A 82 4.95 5.51 24.49
N MET A 83 4.30 6.15 23.51
CA MET A 83 4.21 7.61 23.39
C MET A 83 2.76 8.09 23.24
N PRO A 84 1.88 7.86 24.23
CA PRO A 84 0.44 8.12 24.09
C PRO A 84 0.08 9.58 23.89
N ALA A 85 0.88 10.52 24.43
CA ALA A 85 0.67 11.97 24.27
C ALA A 85 1.00 12.47 22.83
N HIS A 86 1.74 11.70 22.04
CA HIS A 86 2.24 12.10 20.72
C HIS A 86 2.07 10.98 19.68
N PRO A 87 0.83 10.52 19.38
CA PRO A 87 0.61 9.34 18.55
C PRO A 87 1.19 9.47 17.14
N PHE A 88 1.10 10.64 16.50
CA PHE A 88 1.68 10.85 15.17
C PHE A 88 3.21 10.78 15.19
N THR A 89 3.85 11.33 16.21
CA THR A 89 5.31 11.22 16.40
C THR A 89 5.70 9.76 16.59
N ALA A 90 4.96 9.01 17.43
CA ALA A 90 5.20 7.59 17.67
C ALA A 90 5.16 6.78 16.38
N VAL A 91 4.11 6.97 15.56
CA VAL A 91 3.93 6.30 14.28
C VAL A 91 5.05 6.67 13.30
N LYS A 92 5.44 7.94 13.21
CA LYS A 92 6.56 8.39 12.36
C LYS A 92 7.88 7.75 12.78
N LEU A 93 8.17 7.72 14.09
CA LEU A 93 9.38 7.07 14.61
C LEU A 93 9.37 5.56 14.31
N ALA A 94 8.23 4.88 14.44
CA ALA A 94 8.08 3.49 14.05
C ALA A 94 8.49 3.29 12.58
N MET A 95 7.98 4.12 11.67
CA MET A 95 8.31 4.04 10.24
C MET A 95 9.79 4.35 9.97
N ILE A 96 10.37 5.34 10.63
CA ILE A 96 11.79 5.71 10.49
C ILE A 96 12.70 4.54 10.90
N VAL A 97 12.38 3.88 12.02
CA VAL A 97 13.12 2.68 12.47
C VAL A 97 13.01 1.55 11.46
N LEU A 98 11.80 1.31 10.93
CA LEU A 98 11.56 0.28 9.92
C LEU A 98 12.36 0.54 8.63
N LEU A 99 12.41 1.80 8.18
CA LEU A 99 13.19 2.22 7.01
C LEU A 99 14.70 2.11 7.24
N GLY A 100 15.16 2.41 8.46
CA GLY A 100 16.54 2.14 8.88
C GLY A 100 16.90 0.64 8.81
N LEU A 101 16.00 -0.24 9.27
CA LEU A 101 16.16 -1.69 9.16
C LEU A 101 16.17 -2.17 7.71
N ILE A 102 15.35 -1.58 6.84
CA ILE A 102 15.36 -1.85 5.39
C ILE A 102 16.74 -1.53 4.81
N ALA A 103 17.31 -0.36 5.11
CA ALA A 103 18.62 0.04 4.60
C ALA A 103 19.73 -0.92 5.05
N VAL A 104 19.74 -1.34 6.32
CA VAL A 104 20.68 -2.33 6.85
C VAL A 104 20.52 -3.69 6.18
N THR A 105 19.26 -4.15 6.03
CA THR A 105 18.96 -5.45 5.41
C THR A 105 19.34 -5.45 3.93
N TYR A 106 19.04 -4.36 3.21
CA TYR A 106 19.45 -4.17 1.83
C TYR A 106 20.97 -4.28 1.68
N LEU A 107 21.74 -3.60 2.55
CA LEU A 107 23.20 -3.71 2.55
C LEU A 107 23.66 -5.16 2.76
N LYS A 108 23.00 -5.92 3.64
CA LYS A 108 23.30 -7.35 3.86
C LYS A 108 23.01 -8.23 2.63
N VAL A 109 21.96 -7.92 1.88
CA VAL A 109 21.67 -8.58 0.60
C VAL A 109 22.77 -8.26 -0.41
N VAL A 110 23.16 -6.99 -0.55
CA VAL A 110 24.25 -6.56 -1.44
C VAL A 110 25.57 -7.24 -1.07
N GLU A 111 25.91 -7.35 0.22
CA GLU A 111 27.10 -8.10 0.68
C GLU A 111 27.07 -9.58 0.28
N ALA A 112 25.86 -10.17 0.26
CA ALA A 112 25.70 -11.56 -0.17
C ALA A 112 25.88 -11.73 -1.68
N ILE A 113 25.62 -10.68 -2.47
CA ILE A 113 25.80 -10.64 -3.93
C ILE A 113 27.24 -10.30 -4.27
N HIS A 114 27.75 -9.16 -3.81
CA HIS A 114 29.01 -8.59 -4.27
C HIS A 114 29.86 -7.99 -3.14
N PRO A 115 30.60 -8.81 -2.36
CA PRO A 115 31.33 -8.34 -1.18
C PRO A 115 32.47 -7.36 -1.50
N LYS A 116 33.07 -7.41 -2.72
CA LYS A 116 34.17 -6.51 -3.11
C LYS A 116 33.71 -5.08 -3.39
N TRP A 117 32.51 -4.89 -3.96
CA TRP A 117 31.99 -3.60 -4.41
C TRP A 117 30.71 -3.21 -3.69
N VAL A 118 30.61 -3.62 -2.41
CA VAL A 118 29.39 -3.46 -1.62
C VAL A 118 28.91 -2.02 -1.55
N TRP A 119 29.82 -1.04 -1.41
CA TRP A 119 29.45 0.37 -1.30
C TRP A 119 28.97 0.96 -2.62
N LEU A 120 29.58 0.59 -3.73
CA LEU A 120 29.15 1.01 -5.06
C LEU A 120 27.76 0.44 -5.38
N SER A 121 27.57 -0.86 -5.13
CA SER A 121 26.26 -1.51 -5.32
C SER A 121 25.20 -0.95 -4.35
N ALA A 122 25.58 -0.64 -3.11
CA ALA A 122 24.66 -0.02 -2.14
C ALA A 122 24.28 1.41 -2.52
N ALA A 123 25.19 2.19 -3.09
CA ALA A 123 24.94 3.55 -3.56
C ALA A 123 23.99 3.60 -4.78
N LEU A 124 23.83 2.50 -5.51
CA LEU A 124 22.91 2.42 -6.63
C LEU A 124 21.44 2.57 -6.23
N LEU A 125 21.07 2.05 -5.05
CA LEU A 125 19.68 2.18 -4.55
C LEU A 125 19.25 3.63 -4.36
N PRO A 126 19.97 4.50 -3.62
CA PRO A 126 19.60 5.91 -3.52
C PRO A 126 19.44 6.61 -4.87
N ALA A 127 20.29 6.26 -5.86
CA ALA A 127 20.18 6.82 -7.21
C ALA A 127 18.92 6.38 -7.97
N MET A 128 18.35 5.22 -7.62
CA MET A 128 17.11 4.72 -8.20
C MET A 128 15.85 5.23 -7.46
N LEU A 129 16.00 5.75 -6.24
CA LEU A 129 14.90 6.32 -5.47
C LEU A 129 14.61 7.76 -5.94
N VAL A 130 13.54 7.94 -6.72
CA VAL A 130 13.06 9.25 -7.12
C VAL A 130 12.10 9.84 -6.08
N GLY A 131 11.76 11.14 -6.21
CA GLY A 131 10.93 11.84 -5.22
C GLY A 131 9.60 11.17 -4.91
N SER A 132 8.89 10.66 -5.91
CA SER A 132 7.63 9.93 -5.73
C SER A 132 7.79 8.61 -4.97
N VAL A 133 8.92 7.91 -5.16
CA VAL A 133 9.21 6.69 -4.39
C VAL A 133 9.53 7.03 -2.94
N TYR A 134 10.31 8.08 -2.68
CA TYR A 134 10.53 8.57 -1.31
C TYR A 134 9.21 8.94 -0.63
N GLN A 135 8.30 9.64 -1.33
CA GLN A 135 6.99 9.97 -0.81
C GLN A 135 6.21 8.70 -0.40
N ARG A 136 6.20 7.67 -1.24
CA ARG A 136 5.52 6.41 -0.92
C ARG A 136 6.17 5.66 0.25
N LEU A 137 7.48 5.71 0.40
CA LEU A 137 8.17 5.08 1.53
C LEU A 137 7.86 5.73 2.88
N ILE A 138 7.48 7.00 2.89
CA ILE A 138 7.09 7.72 4.12
C ILE A 138 5.58 7.63 4.43
N PHE A 139 4.76 7.03 3.56
CA PHE A 139 3.39 6.67 3.93
C PHE A 139 3.40 5.60 5.02
N VAL A 140 2.54 5.76 6.00
CA VAL A 140 2.39 4.77 7.09
C VAL A 140 1.54 3.62 6.58
N ARG A 141 2.16 2.77 5.76
CA ARG A 141 1.47 1.66 5.09
C ARG A 141 2.25 0.34 5.22
N PRO A 142 1.58 -0.80 5.23
CA PRO A 142 2.20 -2.12 5.46
C PRO A 142 3.19 -2.57 4.37
N HIS A 143 3.18 -1.95 3.18
CA HIS A 143 4.17 -2.25 2.13
C HIS A 143 5.61 -2.02 2.60
N VAL A 144 5.86 -1.07 3.50
CA VAL A 144 7.21 -0.82 4.05
C VAL A 144 7.69 -2.03 4.86
N LEU A 145 6.85 -2.61 5.70
CA LEU A 145 7.18 -3.88 6.38
C LEU A 145 7.35 -5.03 5.38
N SER A 146 6.52 -5.07 4.33
CA SER A 146 6.63 -6.06 3.26
C SER A 146 7.99 -5.99 2.53
N ILE A 147 8.50 -4.80 2.24
CA ILE A 147 9.85 -4.62 1.65
C ILE A 147 10.92 -5.24 2.56
N LEU A 148 10.86 -4.98 3.87
CA LEU A 148 11.80 -5.57 4.82
C LEU A 148 11.74 -7.09 4.78
N ILE A 149 10.54 -7.68 4.83
CA ILE A 149 10.32 -9.13 4.80
C ILE A 149 10.87 -9.74 3.50
N ILE A 150 10.61 -9.13 2.34
CA ILE A 150 11.14 -9.58 1.04
C ILE A 150 12.67 -9.51 1.04
N LEU A 151 13.28 -8.44 1.53
CA LEU A 151 14.75 -8.33 1.60
C LEU A 151 15.36 -9.37 2.53
N VAL A 152 14.76 -9.65 3.70
CA VAL A 152 15.22 -10.73 4.59
C VAL A 152 15.06 -12.08 3.91
N GLY A 153 13.97 -12.31 3.17
CA GLY A 153 13.75 -13.51 2.36
C GLY A 153 14.81 -13.69 1.28
N LEU A 154 15.13 -12.64 0.52
CA LEU A 154 16.20 -12.64 -0.48
C LEU A 154 17.56 -12.96 0.15
N TRP A 155 17.87 -12.32 1.29
CA TRP A 155 19.09 -12.60 2.03
C TRP A 155 19.14 -14.07 2.49
N ALA A 156 18.05 -14.60 3.04
CA ALA A 156 17.95 -15.98 3.49
C ALA A 156 18.16 -16.99 2.34
N ILE A 157 17.56 -16.73 1.17
CA ILE A 157 17.77 -17.53 -0.05
C ILE A 157 19.24 -17.52 -0.47
N LEU A 158 19.84 -16.33 -0.59
CA LEU A 158 21.24 -16.17 -1.01
C LEU A 158 22.26 -16.83 -0.05
N LYS A 159 21.91 -16.91 1.24
CA LYS A 159 22.72 -17.53 2.29
C LYS A 159 22.34 -18.99 2.59
N GLY A 160 21.32 -19.55 1.93
CA GLY A 160 20.83 -20.91 2.20
C GLY A 160 20.21 -21.09 3.60
N LYS A 161 19.65 -20.01 4.19
CA LYS A 161 19.06 -20.03 5.55
C LYS A 161 17.57 -20.36 5.48
N TRP A 162 17.22 -21.59 5.15
CA TRP A 162 15.85 -22.00 4.83
C TRP A 162 14.88 -21.82 5.99
N TRP A 163 15.28 -22.09 7.23
CA TRP A 163 14.45 -21.87 8.40
C TRP A 163 14.09 -20.39 8.61
N VAL A 164 15.04 -19.46 8.31
CA VAL A 164 14.76 -18.02 8.34
C VAL A 164 13.73 -17.68 7.27
N LEU A 165 13.87 -18.24 6.05
CA LEU A 165 12.92 -18.04 4.98
C LEU A 165 11.52 -18.52 5.37
N GLY A 166 11.40 -19.69 6.01
CA GLY A 166 10.13 -20.19 6.55
C GLY A 166 9.54 -19.27 7.61
N ALA A 167 10.36 -18.81 8.56
CA ALA A 167 9.93 -17.91 9.62
C ALA A 167 9.43 -16.56 9.09
N VAL A 168 10.15 -15.94 8.14
CA VAL A 168 9.70 -14.66 7.56
C VAL A 168 8.48 -14.84 6.67
N SER A 169 8.31 -15.98 5.99
CA SER A 169 7.09 -16.30 5.24
C SER A 169 5.88 -16.48 6.16
N PHE A 170 6.09 -17.08 7.33
CA PHE A 170 5.08 -17.17 8.40
C PHE A 170 4.65 -15.75 8.84
N LEU A 171 5.61 -14.89 9.19
CA LEU A 171 5.32 -13.52 9.62
C LEU A 171 4.68 -12.68 8.50
N TYR A 172 4.99 -12.98 7.24
CA TYR A 172 4.42 -12.29 6.10
C TYR A 172 2.91 -12.47 6.00
N SER A 173 2.38 -13.63 6.41
CA SER A 173 0.94 -13.92 6.44
C SER A 173 0.16 -13.02 7.41
N TYR A 174 0.84 -12.37 8.35
CA TYR A 174 0.26 -11.40 9.30
C TYR A 174 0.55 -9.94 8.92
N SER A 175 1.35 -9.71 7.89
CA SER A 175 1.95 -8.40 7.64
C SER A 175 1.44 -7.72 6.38
N TYR A 176 0.95 -8.51 5.41
CA TYR A 176 0.60 -7.98 4.10
C TYR A 176 -0.49 -8.79 3.40
N SER A 177 -1.30 -8.10 2.59
CA SER A 177 -2.44 -8.70 1.87
C SER A 177 -2.05 -9.66 0.74
N ALA A 178 -0.78 -9.71 0.34
CA ALA A 178 -0.27 -10.60 -0.70
C ALA A 178 0.91 -11.45 -0.19
N PRO A 179 0.74 -12.32 0.83
CA PRO A 179 1.82 -13.11 1.41
C PRO A 179 2.39 -14.13 0.41
N VAL A 180 1.66 -14.46 -0.64
CA VAL A 180 2.07 -15.36 -1.73
C VAL A 180 3.30 -14.86 -2.50
N LEU A 181 3.63 -13.57 -2.45
CA LEU A 181 4.73 -12.99 -3.19
C LEU A 181 6.08 -13.60 -2.80
N LEU A 182 6.31 -13.89 -1.53
CA LEU A 182 7.56 -14.50 -1.08
C LEU A 182 7.71 -15.97 -1.50
N PRO A 183 6.68 -16.85 -1.40
CA PRO A 183 6.69 -18.17 -2.04
C PRO A 183 6.96 -18.14 -3.56
N VAL A 184 6.40 -17.16 -4.30
CA VAL A 184 6.68 -17.01 -5.73
C VAL A 184 8.15 -16.67 -5.98
N VAL A 185 8.74 -15.75 -5.22
CA VAL A 185 10.18 -15.43 -5.27
C VAL A 185 11.02 -16.68 -4.92
N ALA A 186 10.61 -17.46 -3.92
CA ALA A 186 11.29 -18.69 -3.54
C ALA A 186 11.15 -19.80 -4.60
N LEU A 187 10.05 -19.85 -5.34
CA LEU A 187 9.87 -20.74 -6.49
C LEU A 187 10.87 -20.40 -7.62
N ILE A 188 11.04 -19.10 -7.91
CA ILE A 188 12.04 -18.63 -8.88
C ILE A 188 13.45 -19.05 -8.43
N ALA A 189 13.76 -18.94 -7.13
CA ALA A 189 15.03 -19.40 -6.60
C ALA A 189 15.21 -20.91 -6.78
N SER A 190 14.17 -21.71 -6.46
CA SER A 190 14.19 -23.16 -6.66
C SER A 190 14.43 -23.53 -8.13
N ALA A 191 13.75 -22.85 -9.06
CA ALA A 191 13.93 -23.07 -10.49
C ALA A 191 15.36 -22.69 -10.96
N ALA A 192 15.84 -21.50 -10.58
CA ALA A 192 17.18 -21.03 -10.97
C ALA A 192 18.30 -21.94 -10.44
N PHE A 193 18.21 -22.39 -9.20
CA PHE A 193 19.19 -23.32 -8.60
C PHE A 193 19.10 -24.70 -9.25
N SER A 194 17.90 -25.24 -9.47
CA SER A 194 17.71 -26.53 -10.15
C SER A 194 18.32 -26.54 -11.56
N LEU A 195 18.08 -25.48 -12.34
CA LEU A 195 18.61 -25.34 -13.70
C LEU A 195 20.13 -25.28 -13.75
N ARG A 196 20.77 -24.65 -12.75
CA ARG A 196 22.21 -24.45 -12.72
C ARG A 196 22.98 -25.61 -12.07
N GLU A 197 22.41 -26.16 -11.00
CA GLU A 197 23.03 -27.25 -10.23
C GLU A 197 22.67 -28.64 -10.78
N LYS A 198 21.73 -28.70 -11.74
CA LYS A 198 21.21 -29.96 -12.34
C LYS A 198 20.68 -30.93 -11.28
N LYS A 199 20.14 -30.39 -10.17
CA LYS A 199 19.54 -31.12 -9.06
C LYS A 199 18.30 -30.35 -8.60
N LEU A 200 17.25 -31.05 -8.18
CA LEU A 200 16.04 -30.44 -7.70
C LEU A 200 16.27 -29.65 -6.38
N ALA A 201 16.27 -28.34 -6.48
CA ALA A 201 16.45 -27.42 -5.35
C ALA A 201 15.10 -27.04 -4.75
N TRP A 202 14.38 -27.98 -4.15
CA TRP A 202 13.01 -27.78 -3.64
C TRP A 202 12.91 -26.95 -2.35
N ARG A 203 14.02 -26.90 -1.58
CA ARG A 203 14.02 -26.30 -0.22
C ARG A 203 13.56 -24.85 -0.18
N PRO A 204 14.00 -23.92 -1.04
CA PRO A 204 13.55 -22.53 -0.98
C PRO A 204 12.01 -22.43 -1.03
N PHE A 205 11.41 -23.08 -2.03
CA PHE A 205 9.97 -23.06 -2.23
C PHE A 205 9.22 -23.73 -1.08
N ALA A 206 9.64 -24.92 -0.67
CA ALA A 206 8.93 -25.67 0.37
C ALA A 206 8.95 -24.97 1.74
N PHE A 207 10.10 -24.40 2.16
CA PHE A 207 10.17 -23.66 3.42
C PHE A 207 9.34 -22.35 3.37
N SER A 208 9.36 -21.64 2.24
CA SER A 208 8.56 -20.43 2.10
C SER A 208 7.07 -20.74 2.05
N LEU A 209 6.64 -21.71 1.24
CA LEU A 209 5.24 -22.12 1.15
C LEU A 209 4.74 -22.70 2.48
N GLY A 210 5.52 -23.57 3.12
CA GLY A 210 5.19 -24.16 4.41
C GLY A 210 5.09 -23.11 5.52
N GLY A 211 6.00 -22.13 5.54
CA GLY A 211 5.93 -21.01 6.47
C GLY A 211 4.67 -20.17 6.27
N MET A 212 4.35 -19.80 5.02
CA MET A 212 3.12 -19.07 4.70
C MET A 212 1.87 -19.86 5.09
N ALA A 213 1.79 -21.15 4.72
CA ALA A 213 0.64 -21.98 5.04
C ALA A 213 0.44 -22.13 6.56
N ALA A 214 1.52 -22.37 7.31
CA ALA A 214 1.47 -22.41 8.77
C ALA A 214 1.02 -21.07 9.35
N GLY A 215 1.51 -19.94 8.80
CA GLY A 215 1.10 -18.61 9.21
C GLY A 215 -0.39 -18.35 8.99
N LEU A 216 -0.94 -18.75 7.85
CA LEU A 216 -2.37 -18.62 7.57
C LEU A 216 -3.22 -19.48 8.50
N VAL A 217 -2.84 -20.75 8.74
CA VAL A 217 -3.60 -21.66 9.62
C VAL A 217 -3.60 -21.20 11.08
N VAL A 218 -2.47 -20.69 11.58
CA VAL A 218 -2.35 -20.20 12.97
C VAL A 218 -2.92 -18.79 13.14
N ASN A 219 -3.27 -18.10 12.04
CA ASN A 219 -3.82 -16.75 12.07
C ASN A 219 -5.10 -16.69 12.92
N PRO A 220 -5.29 -15.70 13.84
CA PRO A 220 -6.50 -15.57 14.64
C PRO A 220 -7.77 -15.36 13.79
N TYR A 221 -7.62 -15.04 12.51
CA TYR A 221 -8.71 -14.88 11.55
C TYR A 221 -9.00 -16.13 10.72
N PHE A 222 -8.26 -17.22 10.89
CA PHE A 222 -8.51 -18.46 10.15
C PHE A 222 -9.94 -18.99 10.40
N PRO A 223 -10.72 -19.41 9.39
CA PRO A 223 -10.40 -19.43 7.94
C PRO A 223 -10.80 -18.14 7.17
N ARG A 224 -11.25 -17.06 7.82
CA ARG A 224 -11.72 -15.81 7.20
C ARG A 224 -10.61 -15.11 6.39
N ASP A 225 -9.37 -15.21 6.85
CA ASP A 225 -8.20 -14.70 6.14
C ASP A 225 -7.97 -15.34 4.77
N LEU A 226 -8.34 -16.62 4.59
CA LEU A 226 -8.31 -17.28 3.28
C LEU A 226 -9.35 -16.69 2.33
N HIS A 227 -10.55 -16.38 2.83
CA HIS A 227 -11.58 -15.72 2.04
C HIS A 227 -11.15 -14.32 1.60
N TYR A 228 -10.56 -13.55 2.53
CA TYR A 228 -9.99 -12.24 2.22
C TYR A 228 -8.87 -12.34 1.18
N LEU A 229 -7.94 -13.28 1.35
CA LEU A 229 -6.84 -13.52 0.41
C LEU A 229 -7.35 -13.88 -1.00
N TYR A 230 -8.36 -14.76 -1.09
CA TYR A 230 -9.03 -15.09 -2.34
C TYR A 230 -9.65 -13.85 -3.01
N ALA A 231 -10.34 -13.01 -2.22
CA ALA A 231 -10.94 -11.79 -2.71
C ALA A 231 -9.89 -10.84 -3.31
N VAL A 232 -8.79 -10.60 -2.59
CA VAL A 232 -7.70 -9.71 -3.03
C VAL A 232 -7.00 -10.25 -4.28
N LEU A 233 -6.64 -11.54 -4.30
CA LEU A 233 -5.84 -12.10 -5.39
C LEU A 233 -6.64 -12.32 -6.68
N PHE A 234 -7.91 -12.68 -6.58
CA PHE A 234 -8.69 -13.13 -7.74
C PHE A 234 -9.84 -12.21 -8.12
N LYS A 235 -10.45 -11.51 -7.18
CA LYS A 235 -11.60 -10.65 -7.47
C LYS A 235 -11.19 -9.18 -7.67
N MET A 236 -10.29 -8.66 -6.84
CA MET A 236 -9.84 -7.27 -6.95
C MET A 236 -8.82 -7.06 -8.07
N ALA A 237 -7.95 -8.04 -8.34
CA ALA A 237 -6.89 -7.92 -9.33
C ALA A 237 -7.37 -7.94 -10.79
N THR A 238 -8.60 -8.40 -11.08
CA THR A 238 -9.06 -8.70 -12.44
C THR A 238 -10.05 -7.71 -13.03
N ARG A 239 -10.43 -6.64 -12.32
CA ARG A 239 -11.49 -5.73 -12.79
C ARG A 239 -11.10 -4.26 -12.76
N GLN A 240 -11.40 -3.57 -13.86
CA GLN A 240 -11.41 -2.12 -13.93
C GLN A 240 -12.70 -1.60 -13.28
N LEU A 241 -12.56 -0.79 -12.24
CA LEU A 241 -13.66 -0.08 -11.60
C LEU A 241 -13.82 1.31 -12.24
N SER A 242 -15.03 1.86 -12.17
CA SER A 242 -15.28 3.26 -12.51
C SER A 242 -14.50 4.24 -11.61
N MET A 243 -14.22 3.80 -10.38
CA MET A 243 -13.37 4.49 -9.39
C MET A 243 -12.29 3.53 -8.89
N THR A 244 -11.27 3.30 -9.72
CA THR A 244 -10.13 2.45 -9.35
C THR A 244 -9.09 3.28 -8.61
N PRO A 245 -8.60 2.82 -7.44
CA PRO A 245 -7.46 3.46 -6.78
C PRO A 245 -6.28 3.64 -7.74
N SER A 246 -5.69 4.82 -7.81
CA SER A 246 -4.62 5.17 -8.77
C SER A 246 -3.43 4.21 -8.67
N GLU A 247 -3.18 3.65 -7.51
CA GLU A 247 -2.09 2.70 -7.28
C GLU A 247 -2.32 1.32 -7.93
N LEU A 248 -3.55 0.97 -8.28
CA LEU A 248 -3.88 -0.29 -8.96
C LEU A 248 -3.87 -0.15 -10.48
N ARG A 249 -3.79 1.07 -11.01
CA ARG A 249 -3.73 1.30 -12.46
C ARG A 249 -2.42 0.81 -13.05
N PRO A 250 -2.44 0.34 -14.32
CA PRO A 250 -1.22 0.14 -15.09
C PRO A 250 -0.44 1.45 -15.27
N LEU A 251 0.89 1.33 -15.33
CA LEU A 251 1.73 2.49 -15.66
C LEU A 251 1.61 2.86 -17.14
N VAL A 252 1.50 4.15 -17.43
CA VAL A 252 1.66 4.65 -18.79
C VAL A 252 3.14 4.76 -19.15
N SER A 253 3.47 4.65 -20.45
CA SER A 253 4.87 4.54 -20.92
C SER A 253 5.75 5.72 -20.48
N SER A 254 5.24 6.94 -20.47
CA SER A 254 5.99 8.13 -20.02
C SER A 254 6.32 8.09 -18.52
N GLU A 255 5.41 7.58 -17.69
CA GLU A 255 5.64 7.42 -16.26
C GLU A 255 6.67 6.31 -15.98
N VAL A 256 6.58 5.19 -16.72
CA VAL A 256 7.56 4.11 -16.64
C VAL A 256 8.97 4.64 -16.85
N LEU A 257 9.17 5.42 -17.93
CA LEU A 257 10.48 5.97 -18.27
C LEU A 257 10.94 7.04 -17.28
N SER A 258 10.09 8.00 -16.95
CA SER A 258 10.48 9.15 -16.12
C SER A 258 10.82 8.77 -14.68
N ILE A 259 10.04 7.86 -14.10
CA ILE A 259 10.23 7.43 -12.69
C ILE A 259 11.36 6.41 -12.57
N ASN A 260 11.63 5.61 -13.61
CA ASN A 260 12.51 4.45 -13.55
C ASN A 260 13.76 4.55 -14.44
N ALA A 261 14.05 5.71 -15.03
CA ALA A 261 15.13 5.88 -15.99
C ALA A 261 16.49 5.34 -15.49
N VAL A 262 16.87 5.64 -14.25
CA VAL A 262 18.12 5.18 -13.64
C VAL A 262 18.13 3.66 -13.47
N SER A 263 17.00 3.08 -13.08
CA SER A 263 16.85 1.62 -12.92
C SER A 263 17.00 0.91 -14.27
N PHE A 264 16.34 1.40 -15.31
CA PHE A 264 16.45 0.83 -16.65
C PHE A 264 17.84 0.97 -17.23
N LEU A 265 18.46 2.14 -17.08
CA LEU A 265 19.82 2.37 -17.55
C LEU A 265 20.80 1.38 -16.86
N ALA A 266 20.72 1.25 -15.54
CA ALA A 266 21.58 0.36 -14.78
C ALA A 266 21.39 -1.13 -15.16
N LEU A 267 20.13 -1.56 -15.34
CA LEU A 267 19.81 -2.91 -15.81
C LEU A 267 20.27 -3.16 -17.24
N PHE A 268 20.06 -2.18 -18.13
CA PHE A 268 20.50 -2.27 -19.52
C PHE A 268 22.03 -2.38 -19.62
N LEU A 269 22.77 -1.51 -18.93
CA LEU A 269 24.24 -1.58 -18.88
C LEU A 269 24.72 -2.88 -18.26
N GLY A 270 24.07 -3.35 -17.18
CA GLY A 270 24.37 -4.65 -16.59
C GLY A 270 24.12 -5.82 -17.54
N LEU A 271 23.03 -5.78 -18.31
CA LEU A 271 22.71 -6.80 -19.31
C LEU A 271 23.70 -6.80 -20.47
N LEU A 272 24.04 -5.62 -21.01
CA LEU A 272 25.07 -5.50 -22.05
C LEU A 272 26.42 -6.09 -21.57
N ALA A 273 26.82 -5.77 -20.34
CA ALA A 273 28.02 -6.30 -19.74
C ALA A 273 27.94 -7.84 -19.58
N ALA A 274 26.82 -8.39 -19.18
CA ALA A 274 26.63 -9.83 -19.05
C ALA A 274 26.64 -10.54 -20.41
N LEU A 275 26.02 -9.97 -21.43
CA LEU A 275 26.03 -10.51 -22.79
C LEU A 275 27.45 -10.48 -23.41
N SER A 276 28.19 -9.37 -23.20
CA SER A 276 29.56 -9.24 -23.72
C SER A 276 30.55 -10.18 -23.04
N SER A 277 30.27 -10.61 -21.80
CA SER A 277 31.17 -11.54 -21.09
C SER A 277 31.07 -12.98 -21.57
N ALA A 278 30.09 -13.34 -22.40
CA ALA A 278 29.78 -14.69 -22.89
C ALA A 278 29.70 -15.78 -21.79
N LYS A 279 29.66 -15.36 -20.51
CA LYS A 279 29.59 -16.27 -19.37
C LYS A 279 28.12 -16.57 -19.04
N LYS A 280 27.86 -17.81 -18.63
CA LYS A 280 26.54 -18.18 -18.10
C LYS A 280 26.39 -17.61 -16.69
N LEU A 281 25.24 -16.95 -16.41
CA LEU A 281 24.91 -16.49 -15.08
C LEU A 281 25.00 -17.62 -14.05
N SER A 282 25.51 -17.33 -12.86
CA SER A 282 25.45 -18.27 -11.73
C SER A 282 24.01 -18.54 -11.30
N ALA A 283 23.79 -19.54 -10.48
CA ALA A 283 22.45 -19.82 -9.93
C ALA A 283 21.86 -18.62 -9.18
N LYS A 284 22.69 -17.92 -8.38
CA LYS A 284 22.30 -16.70 -7.66
C LYS A 284 22.06 -15.52 -8.60
N GLY A 285 22.89 -15.36 -9.63
CA GLY A 285 22.70 -14.32 -10.64
C GLY A 285 21.41 -14.53 -11.42
N LEU A 286 21.15 -15.76 -11.89
CA LEU A 286 19.92 -16.12 -12.59
C LEU A 286 18.67 -15.87 -11.71
N PHE A 287 18.73 -16.28 -10.45
CA PHE A 287 17.66 -16.04 -9.48
C PHE A 287 17.33 -14.55 -9.35
N LEU A 288 18.33 -13.69 -9.14
CA LEU A 288 18.11 -12.26 -8.93
C LEU A 288 17.59 -11.57 -10.20
N VAL A 289 18.13 -11.93 -11.36
CA VAL A 289 17.68 -11.38 -12.66
C VAL A 289 16.23 -11.82 -12.95
N ALA A 290 15.88 -13.09 -12.72
CA ALA A 290 14.52 -13.57 -12.89
C ALA A 290 13.54 -12.93 -11.89
N THR A 291 13.98 -12.71 -10.64
CA THR A 291 13.18 -11.97 -9.65
C THR A 291 12.98 -10.52 -10.09
N THR A 292 13.99 -9.86 -10.64
CA THR A 292 13.86 -8.52 -11.23
C THR A 292 12.85 -8.51 -12.37
N GLY A 293 12.89 -9.51 -13.25
CA GLY A 293 11.90 -9.70 -14.31
C GLY A 293 10.47 -9.85 -13.78
N LEU A 294 10.27 -10.63 -12.72
CA LEU A 294 8.95 -10.73 -12.06
C LEU A 294 8.45 -9.36 -11.60
N PHE A 295 9.26 -8.62 -10.85
CA PHE A 295 8.85 -7.31 -10.34
C PHE A 295 8.67 -6.27 -11.43
N PHE A 296 9.39 -6.38 -12.55
CA PHE A 296 9.14 -5.57 -13.73
C PHE A 296 7.75 -5.84 -14.32
N VAL A 297 7.40 -7.11 -14.49
CA VAL A 297 6.07 -7.51 -14.98
C VAL A 297 4.98 -7.00 -14.03
N LEU A 298 5.13 -7.21 -12.72
CA LEU A 298 4.19 -6.73 -11.73
C LEU A 298 4.03 -5.19 -11.75
N LEU A 299 5.14 -4.46 -11.96
CA LEU A 299 5.13 -3.00 -12.09
C LEU A 299 4.33 -2.55 -13.32
N MET A 300 4.40 -3.27 -14.44
CA MET A 300 3.61 -2.96 -15.63
C MET A 300 2.11 -3.12 -15.40
N PHE A 301 1.72 -4.09 -14.58
CA PHE A 301 0.31 -4.33 -14.26
C PHE A 301 -0.26 -3.42 -13.17
N SER A 302 0.58 -2.94 -12.25
CA SER A 302 0.12 -2.11 -11.13
C SER A 302 1.20 -1.17 -10.61
N PHE A 303 0.86 0.12 -10.54
CA PHE A 303 1.73 1.16 -9.98
C PHE A 303 2.17 0.87 -8.53
N ARG A 304 1.40 0.09 -7.78
CA ARG A 304 1.74 -0.32 -6.40
C ARG A 304 3.13 -0.96 -6.30
N TYR A 305 3.60 -1.65 -7.35
CA TYR A 305 4.92 -2.29 -7.32
C TYR A 305 6.10 -1.34 -7.49
N ILE A 306 5.86 -0.04 -7.71
CA ILE A 306 6.91 1.00 -7.73
C ILE A 306 7.67 1.06 -6.40
N GLU A 307 7.05 0.66 -5.31
CA GLU A 307 7.64 0.65 -3.97
C GLU A 307 8.75 -0.41 -3.81
N TYR A 308 8.63 -1.53 -4.52
CA TYR A 308 9.58 -2.64 -4.50
C TYR A 308 10.64 -2.52 -5.59
N TRP A 309 10.26 -1.92 -6.71
CA TRP A 309 11.05 -1.91 -7.93
C TRP A 309 12.48 -1.40 -7.76
N PRO A 310 12.78 -0.25 -7.15
CA PRO A 310 14.15 0.24 -7.01
C PRO A 310 15.05 -0.73 -6.23
N PHE A 311 14.51 -1.37 -5.20
CA PHE A 311 15.25 -2.36 -4.41
C PHE A 311 15.62 -3.57 -5.25
N VAL A 312 14.65 -4.14 -5.94
CA VAL A 312 14.87 -5.37 -6.73
C VAL A 312 15.69 -5.07 -7.98
N ALA A 313 15.44 -3.95 -8.67
CA ALA A 313 16.19 -3.51 -9.84
C ALA A 313 17.68 -3.26 -9.51
N SER A 314 17.98 -2.61 -8.38
CA SER A 314 19.36 -2.38 -7.95
C SER A 314 20.08 -3.67 -7.60
N LEU A 315 19.39 -4.66 -6.99
CA LEU A 315 19.96 -5.98 -6.72
C LEU A 315 20.21 -6.78 -8.01
N GLY A 316 19.28 -6.71 -8.98
CA GLY A 316 19.45 -7.32 -10.30
C GLY A 316 20.63 -6.73 -11.07
N ALA A 317 20.72 -5.39 -11.12
CA ALA A 317 21.85 -4.70 -11.73
C ALA A 317 23.19 -5.06 -11.05
N SER A 318 23.22 -5.10 -9.71
CA SER A 318 24.39 -5.52 -8.94
C SER A 318 24.81 -6.96 -9.24
N ALA A 319 23.83 -7.86 -9.41
CA ALA A 319 24.11 -9.25 -9.79
C ALA A 319 24.70 -9.36 -11.20
N LEU A 320 24.13 -8.66 -12.19
CA LEU A 320 24.63 -8.61 -13.56
C LEU A 320 26.06 -8.06 -13.61
N LEU A 321 26.33 -6.96 -12.91
CA LEU A 321 27.67 -6.37 -12.85
C LEU A 321 28.68 -7.35 -12.21
N ARG A 322 28.29 -8.04 -11.14
CA ARG A 322 29.16 -9.07 -10.54
C ARG A 322 29.52 -10.17 -11.54
N GLU A 323 28.51 -10.76 -12.17
CA GLU A 323 28.70 -11.87 -13.09
C GLU A 323 29.57 -11.48 -14.30
N SER A 324 29.52 -10.22 -14.73
CA SER A 324 30.30 -9.70 -15.83
C SER A 324 31.79 -9.46 -15.47
N PHE A 325 32.02 -8.95 -14.25
CA PHE A 325 33.34 -8.42 -13.89
C PHE A 325 34.11 -9.22 -12.81
N ALA A 326 33.48 -10.21 -12.16
CA ALA A 326 34.06 -10.89 -10.99
C ALA A 326 35.42 -11.53 -11.26
N ASP A 327 35.65 -12.05 -12.48
CA ASP A 327 36.81 -12.83 -12.85
C ASP A 327 37.60 -12.23 -14.03
N ASP A 328 37.30 -10.98 -14.43
CA ASP A 328 38.06 -10.32 -15.50
C ASP A 328 39.18 -9.43 -14.92
N PRO A 329 40.46 -9.79 -15.12
CA PRO A 329 41.57 -8.96 -14.67
C PRO A 329 41.62 -7.58 -15.33
N ARG A 330 41.03 -7.42 -16.51
CA ARG A 330 40.94 -6.12 -17.21
C ARG A 330 39.91 -5.21 -16.53
N ALA A 331 38.76 -5.78 -16.15
CA ALA A 331 37.73 -5.04 -15.41
C ALA A 331 38.24 -4.55 -14.04
N GLY A 332 39.05 -5.36 -13.35
CA GLY A 332 39.70 -4.93 -12.11
C GLY A 332 40.72 -3.79 -12.31
N ARG A 333 41.29 -3.65 -13.51
CA ARG A 333 42.19 -2.53 -13.86
C ARG A 333 41.40 -1.27 -14.21
N VAL A 334 40.28 -1.40 -14.90
CA VAL A 334 39.38 -0.26 -15.24
C VAL A 334 38.64 0.24 -14.00
N MET A 335 38.09 -0.68 -13.18
CA MET A 335 37.37 -0.34 -11.94
C MET A 335 38.38 -0.10 -10.80
N THR A 336 39.17 0.94 -10.93
CA THR A 336 40.07 1.37 -9.84
C THR A 336 39.25 1.88 -8.65
N LYS A 337 39.86 1.97 -7.48
CA LYS A 337 39.20 2.58 -6.30
C LYS A 337 38.74 4.01 -6.59
N ALA A 338 39.47 4.76 -7.40
CA ALA A 338 39.11 6.12 -7.81
C ALA A 338 37.84 6.15 -8.68
N VAL A 339 37.75 5.26 -9.69
CA VAL A 339 36.55 5.15 -10.55
C VAL A 339 35.34 4.70 -9.74
N ALA A 340 35.51 3.72 -8.85
CA ALA A 340 34.42 3.28 -7.97
C ALA A 340 33.95 4.38 -7.00
N ALA A 341 34.88 5.18 -6.46
CA ALA A 341 34.54 6.32 -5.61
C ALA A 341 33.83 7.41 -6.39
N ALA A 342 34.29 7.74 -7.62
CA ALA A 342 33.65 8.72 -8.49
C ALA A 342 32.21 8.29 -8.86
N LEU A 343 31.99 7.05 -9.28
CA LEU A 343 30.66 6.51 -9.58
C LEU A 343 29.77 6.48 -8.33
N GLY A 344 30.29 6.07 -7.18
CA GLY A 344 29.57 6.13 -5.91
C GLY A 344 29.17 7.55 -5.54
N GLY A 345 30.04 8.53 -5.75
CA GLY A 345 29.75 9.94 -5.56
C GLY A 345 28.63 10.44 -6.49
N VAL A 346 28.65 10.07 -7.76
CA VAL A 346 27.56 10.39 -8.72
C VAL A 346 26.24 9.77 -8.26
N PHE A 347 26.23 8.49 -7.85
CA PHE A 347 25.00 7.85 -7.36
C PHE A 347 24.45 8.51 -6.11
N LEU A 348 25.31 8.92 -5.16
CA LEU A 348 24.88 9.65 -3.98
C LEU A 348 24.36 11.03 -4.31
N LEU A 349 24.96 11.73 -5.28
CA LEU A 349 24.46 13.02 -5.76
C LEU A 349 23.07 12.90 -6.39
N VAL A 350 22.87 11.90 -7.26
CA VAL A 350 21.55 11.60 -7.87
C VAL A 350 20.55 11.23 -6.76
N GLY A 351 20.97 10.44 -5.78
CA GLY A 351 20.16 10.11 -4.61
C GLY A 351 19.76 11.34 -3.78
N ALA A 352 20.66 12.30 -3.60
CA ALA A 352 20.38 13.57 -2.91
C ALA A 352 19.31 14.40 -3.66
N VAL A 353 19.35 14.39 -5.01
CA VAL A 353 18.30 15.01 -5.84
C VAL A 353 16.96 14.30 -5.61
N GLY A 354 16.95 12.97 -5.52
CA GLY A 354 15.77 12.16 -5.18
C GLY A 354 15.20 12.53 -3.80
N VAL A 355 16.06 12.62 -2.77
CA VAL A 355 15.66 13.06 -1.42
C VAL A 355 15.06 14.47 -1.43
N ARG A 356 15.69 15.41 -2.16
CA ARG A 356 15.13 16.78 -2.32
C ARG A 356 13.77 16.76 -3.00
N GLY A 357 13.57 15.91 -4.01
CA GLY A 357 12.27 15.68 -4.64
C GLY A 357 11.24 15.13 -3.65
N GLY A 358 11.61 14.10 -2.90
CA GLY A 358 10.79 13.53 -1.83
C GLY A 358 10.43 14.56 -0.75
N TYR A 359 11.38 15.37 -0.31
CA TYR A 359 11.13 16.46 0.65
C TYR A 359 10.11 17.48 0.14
N ARG A 360 10.16 17.82 -1.15
CA ARG A 360 9.17 18.73 -1.75
C ARG A 360 7.78 18.11 -1.83
N GLN A 361 7.71 16.80 -2.03
CA GLN A 361 6.45 16.03 -2.10
C GLN A 361 5.95 15.58 -0.73
N ALA A 362 6.80 15.61 0.30
CA ALA A 362 6.45 15.28 1.68
C ALA A 362 5.56 16.36 2.30
N ARG A 363 4.36 16.51 1.75
CA ARG A 363 3.32 17.42 2.22
C ARG A 363 2.16 16.62 2.76
N GLU A 364 1.47 17.19 3.72
CA GLU A 364 0.19 16.67 4.17
C GLU A 364 -0.80 16.75 3.00
N LEU A 365 -1.25 15.58 2.55
CA LEU A 365 -2.24 15.46 1.47
C LEU A 365 -3.67 15.50 2.02
N VAL A 366 -3.81 15.36 3.35
CA VAL A 366 -5.07 15.32 4.05
C VAL A 366 -5.19 16.56 4.91
N PRO A 367 -6.24 17.36 4.78
CA PRO A 367 -6.51 18.47 5.67
C PRO A 367 -7.06 17.95 7.02
N TYR A 368 -6.19 17.25 7.79
CA TYR A 368 -6.62 16.50 8.97
C TYR A 368 -7.29 17.38 10.02
N GLN A 369 -6.85 18.64 10.18
CA GLN A 369 -7.49 19.55 11.12
C GLN A 369 -8.97 19.78 10.76
N ALA A 370 -9.27 19.97 9.47
CA ALA A 370 -10.65 20.12 9.00
C ALA A 370 -11.47 18.83 9.16
N VAL A 371 -10.85 17.66 8.95
CA VAL A 371 -11.47 16.35 9.23
C VAL A 371 -11.79 16.20 10.72
N LYS A 372 -10.85 16.59 11.59
CA LYS A 372 -11.04 16.54 13.04
C LYS A 372 -12.18 17.44 13.52
N GLU A 373 -12.29 18.65 12.99
CA GLU A 373 -13.39 19.57 13.31
C GLU A 373 -14.77 18.95 13.00
N ILE A 374 -14.90 18.26 11.86
CA ILE A 374 -16.12 17.50 11.54
C ILE A 374 -16.34 16.35 12.51
N ALA A 375 -15.30 15.61 12.85
CA ALA A 375 -15.40 14.53 13.83
C ALA A 375 -15.85 15.04 15.20
N ASP A 376 -15.34 16.20 15.65
CA ASP A 376 -15.74 16.84 16.90
C ASP A 376 -17.24 17.23 16.90
N VAL A 377 -17.82 17.61 15.75
CA VAL A 377 -19.26 17.84 15.59
C VAL A 377 -20.04 16.53 15.68
N LEU A 378 -19.58 15.50 14.95
CA LEU A 378 -20.22 14.18 14.98
C LEU A 378 -20.20 13.57 16.38
N ASP A 379 -19.11 13.75 17.14
CA ASP A 379 -19.02 13.29 18.52
C ASP A 379 -20.02 13.97 19.46
N ARG A 380 -20.33 15.23 19.22
CA ARG A 380 -21.32 15.96 20.03
C ARG A 380 -22.76 15.60 19.63
N GLU A 381 -23.05 15.52 18.34
CA GLU A 381 -24.42 15.58 17.83
C GLU A 381 -24.94 14.25 17.26
N ALA A 382 -24.07 13.36 16.74
CA ALA A 382 -24.51 12.09 16.23
C ALA A 382 -24.81 11.09 17.35
N GLN A 383 -25.71 10.14 17.07
CA GLN A 383 -25.91 8.99 17.94
C GLN A 383 -24.90 7.87 17.62
N PRO A 384 -24.51 7.03 18.60
CA PRO A 384 -23.67 5.88 18.33
C PRO A 384 -24.27 4.99 17.23
N GLY A 385 -23.49 4.69 16.20
CA GLY A 385 -23.92 3.88 15.07
C GLY A 385 -24.68 4.62 13.97
N ASP A 386 -24.86 5.94 14.07
CA ASP A 386 -25.39 6.74 12.96
C ASP A 386 -24.52 6.57 11.72
N ILE A 387 -25.16 6.47 10.55
CA ILE A 387 -24.45 6.23 9.30
C ILE A 387 -24.16 7.55 8.59
N VAL A 388 -22.91 7.73 8.22
CA VAL A 388 -22.40 8.87 7.46
C VAL A 388 -22.24 8.46 6.00
N TYR A 389 -22.90 9.16 5.10
CA TYR A 389 -22.67 9.10 3.66
C TYR A 389 -21.54 10.08 3.30
N SER A 390 -20.61 9.66 2.45
CA SER A 390 -19.59 10.54 1.88
C SER A 390 -19.56 10.38 0.37
N ASN A 391 -19.42 11.50 -0.35
CA ASN A 391 -19.21 11.49 -1.79
C ASN A 391 -17.77 11.11 -2.20
N GLU A 392 -16.85 11.03 -1.23
CA GLU A 392 -15.46 10.62 -1.42
C GLU A 392 -15.11 9.52 -0.40
N TRP A 393 -14.65 8.37 -0.86
CA TRP A 393 -14.42 7.18 -0.04
C TRP A 393 -13.19 7.26 0.89
N ALA A 394 -12.26 8.18 0.61
CA ALA A 394 -11.05 8.34 1.41
C ALA A 394 -11.30 9.22 2.66
N VAL A 395 -12.22 10.19 2.62
CA VAL A 395 -12.51 11.09 3.75
C VAL A 395 -12.97 10.35 5.01
N PRO A 396 -13.86 9.35 4.93
CA PRO A 396 -14.24 8.52 6.07
C PRO A 396 -13.08 7.84 6.79
N VAL A 397 -11.97 7.59 6.10
CA VAL A 397 -10.76 7.01 6.71
C VAL A 397 -10.13 7.95 7.74
N GLY A 398 -10.04 9.23 7.41
CA GLY A 398 -9.56 10.25 8.36
C GLY A 398 -10.51 10.46 9.52
N LEU A 399 -11.82 10.42 9.24
CA LEU A 399 -12.85 10.52 10.28
C LEU A 399 -12.81 9.33 11.25
N PHE A 400 -12.64 8.11 10.75
CA PHE A 400 -12.49 6.91 11.57
C PHE A 400 -11.28 7.00 12.53
N TYR A 401 -10.21 7.67 12.13
CA TYR A 401 -9.11 7.95 13.06
C TYR A 401 -9.56 8.89 14.19
N ALA A 402 -10.30 9.93 13.87
CA ALA A 402 -10.71 10.97 14.80
C ALA A 402 -11.90 10.55 15.69
N THR A 403 -12.88 9.81 15.14
CA THR A 403 -14.04 9.30 15.87
C THR A 403 -14.43 7.89 15.41
N ASP A 404 -14.76 7.01 16.36
CA ASP A 404 -15.32 5.68 16.10
C ASP A 404 -16.80 5.56 16.52
N LYS A 405 -17.45 6.69 16.81
CA LYS A 405 -18.85 6.76 17.24
C LYS A 405 -19.83 6.45 16.10
N VAL A 406 -19.50 6.85 14.88
CA VAL A 406 -20.36 6.72 13.69
C VAL A 406 -19.88 5.59 12.77
N HIS A 407 -20.77 5.13 11.91
CA HIS A 407 -20.48 4.18 10.85
C HIS A 407 -20.44 4.89 9.49
N TYR A 408 -19.83 4.26 8.49
CA TYR A 408 -19.70 4.86 7.17
C TYR A 408 -20.33 3.96 6.11
N VAL A 409 -20.99 4.57 5.12
CA VAL A 409 -21.50 3.84 3.96
C VAL A 409 -20.35 3.09 3.27
N LEU A 410 -19.25 3.80 3.06
CA LEU A 410 -18.04 3.26 2.44
C LEU A 410 -16.83 3.97 3.04
N MET A 411 -15.78 3.20 3.30
CA MET A 411 -14.50 3.66 3.78
C MET A 411 -13.38 2.80 3.17
N SER A 412 -12.26 3.42 2.79
CA SER A 412 -11.10 2.75 2.21
C SER A 412 -11.38 2.22 0.79
N ASP A 413 -11.48 0.92 0.54
CA ASP A 413 -11.54 0.34 -0.80
C ASP A 413 -12.99 0.13 -1.29
N PRO A 414 -13.43 0.85 -2.35
CA PRO A 414 -14.77 0.72 -2.91
C PRO A 414 -15.13 -0.70 -3.37
N GLU A 415 -14.12 -1.50 -3.72
CA GLU A 415 -14.31 -2.88 -4.17
C GLU A 415 -14.95 -3.76 -3.09
N MET A 416 -14.69 -3.48 -1.82
CA MET A 416 -15.28 -4.24 -0.71
C MET A 416 -16.80 -4.09 -0.63
N MET A 417 -17.31 -2.90 -0.92
CA MET A 417 -18.76 -2.65 -1.04
C MET A 417 -19.32 -3.31 -2.31
N ARG A 418 -18.64 -3.17 -3.45
CA ARG A 418 -19.07 -3.77 -4.71
C ARG A 418 -19.18 -5.30 -4.63
N MET A 419 -18.32 -5.93 -3.88
CA MET A 419 -18.36 -7.40 -3.68
C MET A 419 -19.54 -7.85 -2.82
N ALA A 420 -19.91 -7.05 -1.82
CA ALA A 420 -21.03 -7.37 -0.92
C ALA A 420 -22.38 -6.91 -1.49
N HIS A 421 -22.43 -5.69 -2.02
CA HIS A 421 -23.64 -5.01 -2.49
C HIS A 421 -23.37 -4.32 -3.83
N PRO A 422 -23.32 -5.06 -4.96
CA PRO A 422 -22.97 -4.48 -6.26
C PRO A 422 -23.94 -3.40 -6.74
N GLY A 423 -25.21 -3.50 -6.36
CA GLY A 423 -26.23 -2.50 -6.69
C GLY A 423 -26.08 -1.22 -5.88
N LEU A 424 -25.86 -1.33 -4.56
CA LEU A 424 -25.60 -0.16 -3.72
C LEU A 424 -24.30 0.54 -4.11
N TYR A 425 -23.27 -0.21 -4.48
CA TYR A 425 -22.03 0.36 -5.02
C TYR A 425 -22.29 1.14 -6.32
N ALA A 426 -23.08 0.56 -7.24
CA ALA A 426 -23.44 1.22 -8.50
C ALA A 426 -24.21 2.51 -8.23
N LEU A 427 -25.18 2.47 -7.32
CA LEU A 427 -25.97 3.64 -6.93
C LEU A 427 -25.08 4.73 -6.28
N TRP A 428 -24.20 4.34 -5.34
CA TRP A 428 -23.23 5.26 -4.73
C TRP A 428 -22.32 5.90 -5.78
N SER A 429 -21.77 5.10 -6.70
CA SER A 429 -20.89 5.59 -7.78
C SER A 429 -21.63 6.55 -8.72
N ASP A 430 -22.87 6.22 -9.09
CA ASP A 430 -23.66 7.01 -10.02
C ASP A 430 -24.13 8.34 -9.41
N ILE A 431 -24.47 8.35 -8.11
CA ILE A 431 -24.70 9.59 -7.36
C ILE A 431 -23.45 10.48 -7.39
N ASN A 432 -22.28 9.92 -7.07
CA ASN A 432 -21.04 10.68 -6.93
C ASN A 432 -20.40 11.07 -8.27
N THR A 433 -20.83 10.49 -9.37
CA THR A 433 -20.43 10.89 -10.74
C THR A 433 -21.45 11.79 -11.44
N GLY A 434 -22.51 12.22 -10.72
CA GLY A 434 -23.50 13.17 -11.22
C GLY A 434 -24.55 12.57 -12.17
N LYS A 435 -24.74 11.25 -12.15
CA LYS A 435 -25.79 10.59 -12.95
C LYS A 435 -27.16 10.65 -12.29
N VAL A 436 -27.21 10.91 -10.97
CA VAL A 436 -28.45 11.08 -10.23
C VAL A 436 -28.84 12.55 -10.21
N VAL A 437 -30.08 12.81 -10.63
CA VAL A 437 -30.78 14.08 -10.57
C VAL A 437 -31.92 13.99 -9.53
N ASP A 438 -32.95 14.81 -9.64
CA ASP A 438 -34.08 14.85 -8.70
C ASP A 438 -34.83 13.53 -8.54
N GLN A 439 -34.96 12.77 -9.64
CA GLN A 439 -35.65 11.48 -9.69
C GLN A 439 -34.68 10.39 -10.10
N ALA A 440 -34.56 9.38 -9.29
CA ALA A 440 -33.58 8.30 -9.47
C ALA A 440 -34.21 6.98 -9.96
N LEU A 441 -35.54 6.88 -10.07
CA LEU A 441 -36.22 5.64 -10.43
C LEU A 441 -35.70 5.01 -11.72
N PRO A 442 -35.49 5.74 -12.84
CA PRO A 442 -34.95 5.15 -14.07
C PRO A 442 -33.54 4.55 -13.88
N LEU A 443 -32.74 5.21 -13.06
CA LEU A 443 -31.39 4.72 -12.72
C LEU A 443 -31.47 3.46 -11.84
N ILE A 444 -32.33 3.47 -10.81
CA ILE A 444 -32.54 2.34 -9.91
C ILE A 444 -33.05 1.11 -10.69
N GLN A 445 -34.01 1.29 -11.62
CA GLN A 445 -34.47 0.23 -12.52
C GLN A 445 -33.34 -0.36 -13.36
N SER A 446 -32.52 0.50 -13.94
CA SER A 446 -31.34 0.06 -14.71
C SER A 446 -30.32 -0.70 -13.86
N ILE A 447 -30.08 -0.28 -12.63
CA ILE A 447 -29.16 -0.95 -11.69
C ILE A 447 -29.76 -2.29 -11.24
N ALA A 448 -31.05 -2.33 -10.88
CA ALA A 448 -31.75 -3.55 -10.47
C ALA A 448 -31.70 -4.62 -11.56
N ALA A 449 -32.03 -4.25 -12.80
CA ALA A 449 -31.99 -5.15 -13.95
C ALA A 449 -30.57 -5.71 -14.24
N ARG A 450 -29.54 -4.91 -14.01
CA ARG A 450 -28.15 -5.29 -14.27
C ARG A 450 -27.52 -6.11 -13.16
N THR A 451 -27.82 -5.81 -11.91
CA THR A 451 -27.13 -6.40 -10.74
C THR A 451 -27.96 -7.49 -10.06
N GLY A 452 -29.28 -7.41 -10.12
CA GLY A 452 -30.16 -8.26 -9.34
C GLY A 452 -29.99 -8.12 -7.83
N ASP A 453 -29.40 -7.00 -7.36
CA ASP A 453 -29.15 -6.75 -5.93
C ASP A 453 -30.49 -6.64 -5.18
N PRO A 454 -30.75 -7.50 -4.17
CA PRO A 454 -32.04 -7.53 -3.48
C PRO A 454 -32.42 -6.20 -2.83
N GLU A 455 -31.44 -5.44 -2.33
CA GLU A 455 -31.70 -4.13 -1.71
C GLU A 455 -32.13 -3.09 -2.76
N ILE A 456 -31.54 -3.11 -3.95
CA ILE A 456 -31.93 -2.23 -5.06
C ILE A 456 -33.25 -2.65 -5.68
N VAL A 457 -33.51 -3.95 -5.82
CA VAL A 457 -34.81 -4.47 -6.30
C VAL A 457 -35.92 -4.06 -5.34
N LYS A 458 -35.68 -4.17 -4.03
CA LYS A 458 -36.65 -3.69 -3.02
C LYS A 458 -36.86 -2.19 -3.10
N LEU A 459 -35.78 -1.39 -3.23
CA LEU A 459 -35.85 0.05 -3.39
C LEU A 459 -36.70 0.45 -4.61
N GLN A 460 -36.50 -0.22 -5.75
CA GLN A 460 -37.33 -0.04 -6.95
C GLN A 460 -38.79 -0.32 -6.65
N SER A 461 -39.11 -1.48 -6.07
CA SER A 461 -40.47 -1.89 -5.72
C SER A 461 -41.14 -0.90 -4.77
N ASP A 462 -40.43 -0.41 -3.75
CA ASP A 462 -40.96 0.54 -2.76
C ASP A 462 -41.31 1.90 -3.42
N ILE A 463 -40.51 2.35 -4.39
CA ILE A 463 -40.79 3.58 -5.15
C ILE A 463 -41.98 3.37 -6.09
N GLU A 464 -42.02 2.27 -6.86
CA GLU A 464 -43.11 1.96 -7.81
C GLU A 464 -44.45 1.76 -7.10
N ALA A 465 -44.43 1.23 -5.88
CA ALA A 465 -45.60 1.07 -5.05
C ALA A 465 -46.03 2.37 -4.31
N GLY A 466 -45.25 3.45 -4.47
CA GLY A 466 -45.52 4.72 -3.76
C GLY A 466 -45.23 4.70 -2.26
N LEU A 467 -44.56 3.66 -1.78
CA LEU A 467 -44.13 3.55 -0.39
C LEU A 467 -42.94 4.43 -0.07
N LEU A 468 -42.17 4.81 -1.09
CA LEU A 468 -41.01 5.67 -1.01
C LEU A 468 -41.08 6.78 -2.07
N VAL A 469 -40.80 8.01 -1.67
CA VAL A 469 -40.74 9.14 -2.59
C VAL A 469 -39.44 9.10 -3.40
N ASP A 470 -39.54 9.21 -4.72
CA ASP A 470 -38.40 9.20 -5.65
C ASP A 470 -37.64 10.54 -5.62
N ARG A 471 -36.96 10.79 -4.51
CA ARG A 471 -36.12 11.99 -4.29
C ARG A 471 -34.82 11.62 -3.60
N LEU A 472 -33.74 12.32 -3.93
CA LEU A 472 -32.41 12.03 -3.40
C LEU A 472 -32.36 11.92 -1.86
N PRO A 473 -32.98 12.80 -1.06
CA PRO A 473 -32.96 12.67 0.40
C PRO A 473 -33.53 11.34 0.90
N GLN A 474 -34.70 10.94 0.35
CA GLN A 474 -35.38 9.71 0.73
C GLN A 474 -34.60 8.46 0.31
N ILE A 475 -33.98 8.51 -0.86
CA ILE A 475 -33.12 7.42 -1.36
C ILE A 475 -31.88 7.26 -0.46
N LEU A 476 -31.23 8.36 -0.07
CA LEU A 476 -30.09 8.31 0.85
C LEU A 476 -30.50 7.74 2.22
N LYS A 477 -31.68 8.09 2.73
CA LYS A 477 -32.22 7.55 3.98
C LYS A 477 -32.56 6.06 3.87
N SER A 478 -33.20 5.62 2.80
CA SER A 478 -33.67 4.24 2.68
C SER A 478 -32.59 3.27 2.21
N ALA A 479 -31.84 3.59 1.14
CA ALA A 479 -30.80 2.72 0.60
C ALA A 479 -29.56 2.69 1.47
N PHE A 480 -29.06 3.86 1.87
CA PHE A 480 -27.81 3.97 2.63
C PHE A 480 -28.01 4.15 4.13
N LYS A 481 -29.26 4.26 4.59
CA LYS A 481 -29.60 4.49 6.01
C LYS A 481 -28.85 5.70 6.59
N ALA A 482 -28.52 6.67 5.72
CA ALA A 482 -27.71 7.82 6.08
C ALA A 482 -28.49 8.78 6.96
N LYS A 483 -27.83 9.28 8.01
CA LYS A 483 -28.31 10.38 8.85
C LYS A 483 -27.43 11.62 8.74
N TRP A 484 -26.21 11.42 8.29
CA TRP A 484 -25.23 12.46 8.08
C TRP A 484 -24.65 12.36 6.69
N ILE A 485 -24.31 13.50 6.10
CA ILE A 485 -23.67 13.56 4.78
C ILE A 485 -22.47 14.46 4.89
N ILE A 486 -21.32 13.94 4.49
CA ILE A 486 -20.12 14.73 4.28
C ILE A 486 -19.92 14.88 2.79
N HIS A 487 -19.99 16.12 2.34
CA HIS A 487 -19.70 16.50 0.98
C HIS A 487 -18.33 17.17 0.92
N THR A 488 -17.51 16.77 -0.03
CA THR A 488 -16.21 17.38 -0.29
C THR A 488 -16.03 17.66 -1.78
N LEU A 489 -15.30 18.75 -2.07
CA LEU A 489 -14.69 18.99 -3.37
C LEU A 489 -13.21 18.57 -3.40
N TYR A 490 -12.70 18.11 -2.25
CA TYR A 490 -11.36 17.54 -2.16
C TYR A 490 -11.34 16.22 -2.95
N ARG A 491 -10.39 16.12 -3.88
CA ARG A 491 -10.24 14.96 -4.76
C ARG A 491 -8.94 14.26 -4.45
N GLN A 492 -9.02 13.05 -4.00
CA GLN A 492 -7.85 12.18 -3.99
C GLN A 492 -7.72 11.47 -5.33
N GLU A 493 -8.82 11.05 -5.94
CA GLU A 493 -8.86 10.34 -7.20
C GLU A 493 -10.20 10.55 -7.95
N GLY A 494 -10.11 10.87 -9.25
CA GLY A 494 -11.28 10.97 -10.11
C GLY A 494 -12.05 12.30 -10.05
N GLN A 495 -13.19 12.37 -10.75
CA GLN A 495 -14.11 13.51 -10.71
C GLN A 495 -15.20 13.21 -9.70
N VAL A 496 -15.25 13.99 -8.62
CA VAL A 496 -16.38 13.99 -7.68
C VAL A 496 -17.34 15.08 -8.13
N TYR A 497 -18.62 14.71 -8.29
CA TYR A 497 -19.67 15.64 -8.64
C TYR A 497 -20.05 16.50 -7.44
N ASP A 498 -20.28 17.79 -7.68
CA ASP A 498 -20.77 18.70 -6.64
C ASP A 498 -22.26 18.47 -6.38
N LEU A 499 -22.60 17.81 -5.28
CA LEU A 499 -23.98 17.54 -4.89
C LEU A 499 -24.67 18.73 -4.22
N ARG A 500 -23.95 19.79 -3.86
CA ARG A 500 -24.53 20.94 -3.14
C ARG A 500 -25.68 21.63 -3.88
N PRO A 501 -25.62 21.80 -5.22
CA PRO A 501 -26.76 22.35 -5.95
C PRO A 501 -28.03 21.51 -5.80
N ILE A 502 -27.91 20.19 -5.87
CA ILE A 502 -29.06 19.28 -5.69
C ILE A 502 -29.55 19.33 -4.24
N MET A 503 -28.65 19.27 -3.26
CA MET A 503 -29.02 19.34 -1.85
C MET A 503 -29.71 20.66 -1.49
N SER A 504 -29.34 21.78 -2.12
CA SER A 504 -29.98 23.08 -1.90
C SER A 504 -31.44 23.17 -2.39
N MET A 505 -31.86 22.23 -3.25
CA MET A 505 -33.26 22.13 -3.70
C MET A 505 -34.18 21.52 -2.62
N TYR A 506 -33.60 20.88 -1.60
CA TYR A 506 -34.32 20.21 -0.51
C TYR A 506 -33.89 20.76 0.87
N PRO A 507 -34.11 22.07 1.16
CA PRO A 507 -33.62 22.68 2.40
C PRO A 507 -34.31 22.13 3.66
N GLY A 508 -35.48 21.50 3.51
CA GLY A 508 -36.19 20.86 4.61
C GLY A 508 -35.61 19.49 5.00
N ASP A 509 -34.93 18.81 4.05
CA ASP A 509 -34.31 17.50 4.27
C ASP A 509 -32.83 17.61 4.62
N PHE A 510 -32.10 18.57 4.05
CA PHE A 510 -30.65 18.77 4.28
C PHE A 510 -30.42 19.99 5.15
N GLU A 511 -30.10 19.77 6.42
CA GLU A 511 -29.68 20.81 7.34
C GLU A 511 -28.14 20.99 7.24
N LEU A 512 -27.70 22.18 6.80
CA LEU A 512 -26.28 22.53 6.84
C LEU A 512 -25.84 22.71 8.30
N VAL A 513 -24.97 21.84 8.79
CA VAL A 513 -24.46 21.88 10.17
C VAL A 513 -23.12 22.59 10.25
N MET A 514 -22.23 22.32 9.28
CA MET A 514 -20.88 22.88 9.28
C MET A 514 -20.31 23.02 7.87
N TYR A 515 -19.53 24.08 7.67
CA TYR A 515 -18.67 24.28 6.52
C TYR A 515 -17.28 24.74 7.01
N ASN A 516 -16.22 24.05 6.60
CA ASN A 516 -14.84 24.39 6.99
C ASN A 516 -13.86 24.39 5.81
N GLY A 517 -14.31 24.90 4.67
CA GLY A 517 -13.51 25.01 3.45
C GLY A 517 -13.55 23.73 2.60
N PRO A 518 -12.70 22.70 2.85
CA PRO A 518 -12.70 21.50 2.01
C PRO A 518 -13.93 20.62 2.20
N PHE A 519 -14.62 20.71 3.33
CA PHE A 519 -15.74 19.84 3.71
C PHE A 519 -17.00 20.61 4.08
N THR A 520 -18.13 19.99 3.78
CA THR A 520 -19.45 20.45 4.21
C THR A 520 -20.17 19.28 4.90
N LEU A 521 -20.64 19.49 6.12
CA LEU A 521 -21.41 18.53 6.89
C LEU A 521 -22.88 18.90 6.89
N TYR A 522 -23.71 17.96 6.46
CA TYR A 522 -25.16 18.07 6.53
C TYR A 522 -25.73 17.00 7.46
N ARG A 523 -26.82 17.37 8.17
CA ARG A 523 -27.70 16.41 8.82
C ARG A 523 -28.87 16.14 7.88
N LEU A 524 -29.21 14.86 7.68
CA LEU A 524 -30.37 14.43 6.91
C LEU A 524 -31.55 14.27 7.86
N ARG A 525 -32.55 15.15 7.73
CA ARG A 525 -33.74 15.22 8.57
C ARG A 525 -34.82 14.22 8.17
#